data_d6a72718ce9ae72f0fe9f059d7068e63
#
_entry.id   d6a72718ce9ae72f0fe9f059d7068e63
#
_cell.length_a   1.000
_cell.length_b   1.000
_cell.length_c   1.000
_cell.angle_alpha   90.00
_cell.angle_beta   90.00
_cell.angle_gamma   90.00
#
_symmetry.space_group_name_H-M   'P 1'
#
loop_
_entity.id
_entity.type
_entity.pdbx_description
1 polymer ?
#
loop_
_entity_poly.entity_id
_entity_poly.type
_entity_poly.pdbx_seq_one_letter_code
_entity_poly.pdbx_strand_id
1 'polypeptide(L)'
;PPLAEAPARDERYEDLLDVIAQQQGKRALEIVAAGGHNLLLIGPPGTGKTMLASRLPGLLPPLSNQEALESAAIQSLVNLHTAKTRWRQRPFRAPHHSASLAAMVGGGSIPVPGEISLAHNGVLFLDELPEFERRVLDALREPIESGKIHISRSRAKIDYPARFQLIAAMNPSPTGHYQGKHNRTSPEQ
;
A
#
# COMPACT_ATOMS: atom_id res chain seq x y z
N PRO A 1 19.18 -8.25 34.11
CA PRO A 1 19.43 -8.20 32.69
C PRO A 1 19.30 -6.74 32.22
N PRO A 2 20.26 -6.19 31.45
CA PRO A 2 20.10 -4.84 30.94
C PRO A 2 18.83 -4.81 30.10
N LEU A 3 18.02 -3.76 30.28
CA LEU A 3 16.91 -3.46 29.40
C LEU A 3 17.49 -3.35 27.99
N ALA A 4 16.95 -4.10 27.04
CA ALA A 4 17.33 -3.97 25.63
C ALA A 4 17.16 -2.51 25.24
N GLU A 5 18.23 -1.88 24.78
CA GLU A 5 18.13 -0.52 24.22
C GLU A 5 17.06 -0.51 23.14
N ALA A 6 16.17 0.48 23.21
CA ALA A 6 15.19 0.65 22.16
C ALA A 6 15.92 0.77 20.80
N PRO A 7 15.45 0.08 19.75
CA PRO A 7 16.09 0.19 18.45
C PRO A 7 16.14 1.64 18.02
N ALA A 8 17.28 2.08 17.49
CA ALA A 8 17.44 3.43 16.98
C ALA A 8 16.35 3.74 15.94
N ARG A 9 15.79 4.95 15.99
CA ARG A 9 14.78 5.42 15.04
C ARG A 9 15.31 5.27 13.61
N ASP A 10 14.55 4.63 12.73
CA ASP A 10 14.89 4.55 11.31
C ASP A 10 14.42 5.82 10.60
N GLU A 11 15.34 6.78 10.43
CA GLU A 11 15.08 8.09 9.81
C GLU A 11 14.56 8.00 8.35
N ARG A 12 14.60 6.81 7.74
CA ARG A 12 14.06 6.58 6.39
C ARG A 12 12.55 6.54 6.33
N TYR A 13 11.88 6.43 7.48
CA TYR A 13 10.43 6.36 7.60
C TYR A 13 9.90 7.41 8.55
N GLU A 14 8.69 7.88 8.27
CA GLU A 14 7.94 8.70 9.21
C GLU A 14 7.54 7.87 10.43
N ASP A 15 7.73 8.44 11.63
CA ASP A 15 7.47 7.74 12.88
C ASP A 15 6.01 7.89 13.31
N LEU A 16 5.41 6.81 13.83
CA LEU A 16 4.07 6.83 14.40
C LEU A 16 3.98 7.70 15.65
N LEU A 17 5.08 7.93 16.35
CA LEU A 17 5.14 8.83 17.51
C LEU A 17 4.81 10.29 17.15
N ASP A 18 5.08 10.70 15.90
CA ASP A 18 4.79 12.06 15.43
C ASP A 18 3.29 12.32 15.25
N VAL A 19 2.47 11.26 15.26
CA VAL A 19 1.01 11.38 15.17
C VAL A 19 0.44 11.74 16.52
N ILE A 20 -0.13 12.95 16.64
CA ILE A 20 -0.79 13.40 17.86
C ILE A 20 -2.21 12.81 17.90
N ALA A 21 -2.64 12.33 19.06
CA ALA A 21 -3.94 11.65 19.25
C ALA A 21 -4.09 10.37 18.40
N GLN A 22 -5.25 10.07 17.84
CA GLN A 22 -5.51 8.92 16.96
C GLN A 22 -5.20 7.54 17.58
N GLN A 23 -5.46 7.35 18.89
CA GLN A 23 -5.07 6.13 19.61
C GLN A 23 -5.62 4.85 18.98
N GLN A 24 -6.88 4.87 18.50
CA GLN A 24 -7.47 3.72 17.82
C GLN A 24 -6.77 3.41 16.50
N GLY A 25 -6.46 4.44 15.69
CA GLY A 25 -5.73 4.29 14.44
C GLY A 25 -4.31 3.79 14.65
N LYS A 26 -3.60 4.32 15.64
CA LYS A 26 -2.26 3.84 16.04
C LYS A 26 -2.31 2.37 16.44
N ARG A 27 -3.24 2.00 17.32
CA ARG A 27 -3.40 0.61 17.77
C ARG A 27 -3.75 -0.34 16.63
N ALA A 28 -4.61 0.10 15.70
CA ALA A 28 -4.91 -0.68 14.50
C ALA A 28 -3.66 -0.92 13.65
N LEU A 29 -2.82 0.11 13.43
CA LEU A 29 -1.57 -0.04 12.68
C LEU A 29 -0.57 -0.99 13.36
N GLU A 30 -0.43 -0.95 14.68
CA GLU A 30 0.42 -1.88 15.43
C GLU A 30 -0.01 -3.34 15.21
N ILE A 31 -1.33 -3.61 15.32
CA ILE A 31 -1.90 -4.95 15.10
C ILE A 31 -1.68 -5.40 13.66
N VAL A 32 -1.93 -4.51 12.70
CA VAL A 32 -1.77 -4.76 11.28
C VAL A 32 -0.31 -5.04 10.94
N ALA A 33 0.62 -4.26 11.51
CA ALA A 33 2.06 -4.47 11.31
C ALA A 33 2.52 -5.82 11.90
N ALA A 34 2.07 -6.14 13.11
CA ALA A 34 2.46 -7.38 13.79
C ALA A 34 1.91 -8.64 13.10
N GLY A 35 0.68 -8.57 12.55
CA GLY A 35 -0.01 -9.71 11.95
C GLY A 35 0.08 -9.80 10.44
N GLY A 36 0.67 -8.82 9.76
CA GLY A 36 0.69 -8.77 8.29
C GLY A 36 -0.72 -8.62 7.67
N HIS A 37 -1.64 -7.97 8.40
CA HIS A 37 -3.04 -7.86 7.98
C HIS A 37 -3.27 -6.68 7.01
N ASN A 38 -4.32 -6.78 6.20
CA ASN A 38 -4.85 -5.65 5.45
C ASN A 38 -5.74 -4.78 6.36
N LEU A 39 -5.88 -3.49 6.03
CA LEU A 39 -6.64 -2.52 6.84
C LEU A 39 -7.49 -1.62 5.96
N LEU A 40 -8.73 -1.40 6.39
CA LEU A 40 -9.60 -0.36 5.85
C LEU A 40 -9.80 0.75 6.89
N LEU A 41 -9.40 1.97 6.52
CA LEU A 41 -9.59 3.18 7.31
C LEU A 41 -10.85 3.90 6.85
N ILE A 42 -11.84 4.02 7.73
CA ILE A 42 -13.09 4.73 7.42
C ILE A 42 -13.18 5.97 8.32
N GLY A 43 -13.37 7.12 7.74
CA GLY A 43 -13.51 8.36 8.49
C GLY A 43 -13.71 9.58 7.61
N PRO A 44 -14.18 10.72 8.18
CA PRO A 44 -14.35 11.96 7.43
C PRO A 44 -13.07 12.45 6.76
N PRO A 45 -13.16 13.31 5.74
CA PRO A 45 -11.98 13.94 5.17
C PRO A 45 -11.18 14.71 6.24
N GLY A 46 -9.86 14.79 6.08
CA GLY A 46 -8.99 15.51 7.01
C GLY A 46 -8.70 14.80 8.36
N THR A 47 -9.17 13.57 8.57
CA THR A 47 -8.91 12.82 9.81
C THR A 47 -7.55 12.14 9.88
N GLY A 48 -6.66 12.37 8.92
CA GLY A 48 -5.29 11.85 8.95
C GLY A 48 -5.14 10.38 8.52
N LYS A 49 -6.08 9.82 7.75
CA LYS A 49 -6.01 8.44 7.25
C LYS A 49 -4.73 8.19 6.44
N THR A 50 -4.42 9.07 5.51
CA THR A 50 -3.20 9.02 4.67
C THR A 50 -1.94 9.15 5.52
N MET A 51 -1.96 10.04 6.52
CA MET A 51 -0.87 10.23 7.47
C MET A 51 -0.61 8.96 8.30
N LEU A 52 -1.65 8.27 8.74
CA LEU A 52 -1.51 6.99 9.44
C LEU A 52 -0.95 5.91 8.52
N ALA A 53 -1.48 5.78 7.30
CA ALA A 53 -1.05 4.77 6.33
C ALA A 53 0.44 4.90 5.96
N SER A 54 0.95 6.14 5.79
CA SER A 54 2.36 6.40 5.42
C SER A 54 3.36 5.94 6.49
N ARG A 55 2.92 5.75 7.72
CA ARG A 55 3.77 5.32 8.85
C ARG A 55 3.88 3.81 9.01
N LEU A 56 3.02 3.05 8.32
CA LEU A 56 3.04 1.58 8.39
C LEU A 56 4.41 0.98 8.00
N PRO A 57 5.10 1.42 6.94
CA PRO A 57 6.40 0.85 6.59
C PRO A 57 7.44 0.91 7.72
N GLY A 58 7.39 1.97 8.55
CA GLY A 58 8.28 2.14 9.71
C GLY A 58 7.98 1.21 10.89
N LEU A 59 6.77 0.63 10.93
CA LEU A 59 6.36 -0.36 11.95
C LEU A 59 6.69 -1.79 11.52
N LEU A 60 6.90 -2.04 10.23
CA LEU A 60 7.18 -3.37 9.71
C LEU A 60 8.63 -3.78 10.01
N PRO A 61 8.90 -5.09 10.19
CA PRO A 61 10.27 -5.58 10.32
C PRO A 61 11.13 -5.15 9.11
N PRO A 62 12.44 -4.91 9.30
CA PRO A 62 13.35 -4.65 8.18
C PRO A 62 13.27 -5.74 7.12
N LEU A 63 13.46 -5.40 5.85
CA LEU A 63 13.54 -6.37 4.79
C LEU A 63 14.69 -7.35 5.03
N SER A 64 14.44 -8.63 4.90
CA SER A 64 15.48 -9.65 4.78
C SER A 64 16.31 -9.40 3.52
N ASN A 65 17.49 -10.01 3.40
CA ASN A 65 18.33 -9.87 2.21
C ASN A 65 17.60 -10.36 0.94
N GLN A 66 16.83 -11.43 1.05
CA GLN A 66 16.06 -11.96 -0.06
C GLN A 66 14.94 -11.00 -0.48
N GLU A 67 14.13 -10.52 0.45
CA GLU A 67 13.07 -9.54 0.17
C GLU A 67 13.63 -8.25 -0.43
N ALA A 68 14.79 -7.79 0.05
CA ALA A 68 15.45 -6.60 -0.48
C ALA A 68 15.90 -6.81 -1.93
N LEU A 69 16.46 -7.98 -2.27
CA LEU A 69 16.85 -8.33 -3.63
C LEU A 69 15.64 -8.44 -4.56
N GLU A 70 14.57 -9.11 -4.15
CA GLU A 70 13.33 -9.23 -4.91
C GLU A 70 12.72 -7.84 -5.22
N SER A 71 12.61 -6.99 -4.20
CA SER A 71 12.08 -5.63 -4.37
C SER A 71 12.96 -4.75 -5.26
N ALA A 72 14.28 -4.83 -5.09
CA ALA A 72 15.22 -4.08 -5.93
C ALA A 72 15.20 -4.56 -7.38
N ALA A 73 15.07 -5.88 -7.64
CA ALA A 73 14.96 -6.43 -8.98
C ALA A 73 13.72 -5.86 -9.70
N ILE A 74 12.55 -5.85 -9.05
CA ILE A 74 11.33 -5.27 -9.63
C ILE A 74 11.50 -3.78 -9.90
N GLN A 75 12.00 -3.01 -8.92
CA GLN A 75 12.20 -1.58 -9.05
C GLN A 75 13.18 -1.22 -10.16
N SER A 76 14.23 -2.04 -10.38
CA SER A 76 15.25 -1.82 -11.41
C SER A 76 14.68 -1.88 -12.84
N LEU A 77 13.59 -2.61 -13.06
CA LEU A 77 12.90 -2.68 -14.34
C LEU A 77 12.24 -1.35 -14.75
N VAL A 78 11.95 -0.51 -13.75
CA VAL A 78 11.36 0.82 -13.98
C VAL A 78 12.39 1.91 -13.81
N ASN A 79 13.18 1.86 -12.74
CA ASN A 79 14.19 2.88 -12.45
C ASN A 79 15.33 2.31 -11.59
N LEU A 80 16.49 2.10 -12.22
CA LEU A 80 17.68 1.56 -11.56
C LEU A 80 18.22 2.49 -10.44
N HIS A 81 18.10 3.81 -10.61
CA HIS A 81 18.52 4.75 -9.57
C HIS A 81 17.68 4.59 -8.30
N THR A 82 16.36 4.50 -8.44
CA THR A 82 15.45 4.27 -7.31
C THR A 82 15.75 2.95 -6.61
N ALA A 83 16.05 1.89 -7.36
CA ALA A 83 16.41 0.59 -6.79
C ALA A 83 17.68 0.66 -5.92
N LYS A 84 18.67 1.48 -6.30
CA LYS A 84 19.89 1.69 -5.53
C LYS A 84 19.68 2.56 -4.30
N THR A 85 18.99 3.69 -4.44
CA THR A 85 18.79 4.66 -3.36
C THR A 85 17.84 4.17 -2.26
N ARG A 86 16.91 3.28 -2.62
CA ARG A 86 15.94 2.68 -1.70
C ARG A 86 16.27 1.24 -1.30
N TRP A 87 17.54 0.87 -1.39
CA TRP A 87 17.99 -0.45 -0.98
C TRP A 87 17.57 -0.77 0.47
N ARG A 88 16.93 -1.93 0.66
CA ARG A 88 16.39 -2.41 1.94
C ARG A 88 15.29 -1.54 2.56
N GLN A 89 14.71 -0.61 1.83
CA GLN A 89 13.52 0.11 2.26
C GLN A 89 12.26 -0.63 1.80
N ARG A 90 11.28 -0.79 2.71
CA ARG A 90 9.96 -1.30 2.32
C ARG A 90 9.27 -0.30 1.42
N PRO A 91 8.81 -0.74 0.23
CA PRO A 91 8.08 0.14 -0.67
C PRO A 91 6.78 0.62 -0.02
N PHE A 92 6.47 1.90 -0.22
CA PHE A 92 5.15 2.47 0.02
C PHE A 92 4.65 3.05 -1.31
N ARG A 93 3.58 2.45 -1.85
CA ARG A 93 2.99 2.87 -3.11
C ARG A 93 1.59 3.39 -2.85
N ALA A 94 1.33 4.62 -3.29
CA ALA A 94 0.05 5.31 -3.12
C ALA A 94 -0.41 5.85 -4.47
N PRO A 95 -0.89 4.99 -5.39
CA PRO A 95 -1.40 5.43 -6.68
C PRO A 95 -2.64 6.29 -6.48
N HIS A 96 -2.79 7.30 -7.32
CA HIS A 96 -4.00 8.11 -7.36
C HIS A 96 -5.18 7.28 -7.85
N HIS A 97 -6.40 7.56 -7.39
CA HIS A 97 -7.61 6.79 -7.78
C HIS A 97 -7.88 6.81 -9.29
N SER A 98 -7.41 7.83 -10.02
CA SER A 98 -7.49 7.91 -11.49
C SER A 98 -6.42 7.06 -12.22
N ALA A 99 -5.61 6.29 -11.50
CA ALA A 99 -4.61 5.43 -12.13
C ALA A 99 -5.27 4.38 -13.02
N SER A 100 -4.81 4.26 -14.25
CA SER A 100 -5.34 3.29 -15.19
C SER A 100 -5.02 1.85 -14.77
N LEU A 101 -5.82 0.87 -15.23
CA LEU A 101 -5.53 -0.54 -15.02
C LEU A 101 -4.10 -0.92 -15.46
N ALA A 102 -3.62 -0.36 -16.56
CA ALA A 102 -2.25 -0.62 -17.03
C ALA A 102 -1.18 -0.04 -16.10
N ALA A 103 -1.43 1.12 -15.46
CA ALA A 103 -0.53 1.67 -14.47
C ALA A 103 -0.49 0.80 -13.19
N MET A 104 -1.62 0.24 -12.81
CA MET A 104 -1.73 -0.61 -11.62
C MET A 104 -1.12 -2.00 -11.81
N VAL A 105 -1.50 -2.68 -12.88
CA VAL A 105 -1.08 -4.07 -13.16
C VAL A 105 0.29 -4.12 -13.85
N GLY A 106 0.57 -3.14 -14.68
CA GLY A 106 1.71 -3.16 -15.58
C GLY A 106 1.33 -3.58 -17.00
N GLY A 107 2.29 -3.64 -17.87
CA GLY A 107 2.09 -4.02 -19.26
C GLY A 107 2.98 -3.23 -20.21
N GLY A 108 2.50 -3.06 -21.46
CA GLY A 108 3.25 -2.43 -22.55
C GLY A 108 3.71 -3.45 -23.59
N SER A 109 4.39 -2.96 -24.64
CA SER A 109 5.01 -3.82 -25.67
C SER A 109 6.19 -4.63 -25.08
N ILE A 110 6.95 -4.01 -24.20
CA ILE A 110 7.88 -4.65 -23.28
C ILE A 110 7.18 -4.59 -21.92
N PRO A 111 6.79 -5.74 -21.34
CA PRO A 111 6.07 -5.75 -20.07
C PRO A 111 6.90 -5.12 -18.96
N VAL A 112 6.36 -4.09 -18.32
CA VAL A 112 6.94 -3.47 -17.12
C VAL A 112 6.00 -3.68 -15.93
N PRO A 113 6.52 -3.81 -14.69
CA PRO A 113 5.71 -3.94 -13.51
C PRO A 113 4.90 -2.67 -13.24
N GLY A 114 3.64 -2.83 -12.80
CA GLY A 114 2.79 -1.73 -12.34
C GLY A 114 2.92 -1.48 -10.82
N GLU A 115 2.11 -0.55 -10.31
CA GLU A 115 2.10 -0.11 -8.91
C GLU A 115 1.94 -1.28 -7.92
N ILE A 116 1.12 -2.28 -8.28
CA ILE A 116 0.87 -3.46 -7.45
C ILE A 116 2.15 -4.27 -7.26
N SER A 117 2.91 -4.51 -8.33
CA SER A 117 4.19 -5.23 -8.24
C SER A 117 5.28 -4.37 -7.61
N LEU A 118 5.26 -3.05 -7.84
CA LEU A 118 6.19 -2.11 -7.20
C LEU A 118 5.99 -1.99 -5.69
N ALA A 119 4.82 -2.39 -5.17
CA ALA A 119 4.52 -2.49 -3.74
C ALA A 119 5.02 -3.80 -3.10
N HIS A 120 5.62 -4.71 -3.86
CA HIS A 120 6.08 -6.02 -3.37
C HIS A 120 6.97 -5.90 -2.14
N ASN A 121 6.72 -6.73 -1.12
CA ASN A 121 7.33 -6.71 0.21
C ASN A 121 7.14 -5.40 0.99
N GLY A 122 6.15 -4.60 0.63
CA GLY A 122 5.83 -3.32 1.23
C GLY A 122 4.34 -3.09 1.41
N VAL A 123 3.91 -1.86 1.19
CA VAL A 123 2.55 -1.39 1.40
C VAL A 123 1.98 -0.80 0.12
N LEU A 124 0.78 -1.25 -0.26
CA LEU A 124 -0.06 -0.60 -1.27
C LEU A 124 -1.16 0.16 -0.54
N PHE A 125 -1.18 1.48 -0.69
CA PHE A 125 -2.18 2.35 -0.10
C PHE A 125 -3.13 2.88 -1.17
N LEU A 126 -4.43 2.63 -0.99
CA LEU A 126 -5.49 3.13 -1.87
C LEU A 126 -6.34 4.14 -1.11
N ASP A 127 -6.09 5.42 -1.33
CA ASP A 127 -6.93 6.47 -0.79
C ASP A 127 -8.16 6.66 -1.67
N GLU A 128 -9.28 7.08 -1.05
CA GLU A 128 -10.56 7.25 -1.76
C GLU A 128 -10.98 5.96 -2.50
N LEU A 129 -10.92 4.83 -1.82
CA LEU A 129 -11.17 3.50 -2.41
C LEU A 129 -12.39 3.41 -3.35
N PRO A 130 -13.55 4.03 -3.05
CA PRO A 130 -14.72 3.99 -3.93
C PRO A 130 -14.55 4.72 -5.27
N GLU A 131 -13.56 5.62 -5.37
CA GLU A 131 -13.30 6.41 -6.59
C GLU A 131 -12.44 5.65 -7.62
N PHE A 132 -11.86 4.50 -7.23
CA PHE A 132 -11.13 3.66 -8.18
C PHE A 132 -12.09 2.97 -9.15
N GLU A 133 -11.69 2.89 -10.42
CA GLU A 133 -12.41 2.09 -11.40
C GLU A 133 -12.56 0.64 -10.92
N ARG A 134 -13.76 0.07 -11.07
CA ARG A 134 -14.05 -1.31 -10.65
C ARG A 134 -13.07 -2.34 -11.22
N ARG A 135 -12.62 -2.15 -12.46
CA ARG A 135 -11.63 -3.04 -13.11
C ARG A 135 -10.29 -3.04 -12.38
N VAL A 136 -9.90 -1.90 -11.81
CA VAL A 136 -8.68 -1.78 -11.00
C VAL A 136 -8.83 -2.55 -9.70
N LEU A 137 -9.97 -2.40 -9.01
CA LEU A 137 -10.26 -3.12 -7.78
C LEU A 137 -10.36 -4.65 -8.02
N ASP A 138 -10.99 -5.07 -9.11
CA ASP A 138 -11.08 -6.49 -9.47
C ASP A 138 -9.69 -7.08 -9.76
N ALA A 139 -8.76 -6.30 -10.31
CA ALA A 139 -7.38 -6.76 -10.58
C ALA A 139 -6.54 -6.98 -9.31
N LEU A 140 -6.96 -6.45 -8.16
CA LEU A 140 -6.28 -6.68 -6.87
C LEU A 140 -6.56 -8.07 -6.28
N ARG A 141 -7.62 -8.76 -6.72
CA ARG A 141 -7.99 -10.07 -6.16
C ARG A 141 -6.89 -11.09 -6.34
N GLU A 142 -6.38 -11.22 -7.55
CA GLU A 142 -5.33 -12.18 -7.87
C GLU A 142 -4.07 -11.99 -7.01
N PRO A 143 -3.45 -10.81 -6.92
CA PRO A 143 -2.26 -10.62 -6.11
C PRO A 143 -2.51 -10.74 -4.60
N ILE A 144 -3.70 -10.40 -4.11
CA ILE A 144 -4.04 -10.58 -2.69
C ILE A 144 -4.10 -12.08 -2.34
N GLU A 145 -4.60 -12.93 -3.24
CA GLU A 145 -4.74 -14.36 -3.02
C GLU A 145 -3.44 -15.13 -3.33
N SER A 146 -2.81 -14.83 -4.48
CA SER A 146 -1.66 -15.60 -4.99
C SER A 146 -0.29 -15.00 -4.66
N GLY A 147 -0.23 -13.72 -4.31
CA GLY A 147 1.01 -12.96 -4.14
C GLY A 147 1.75 -12.68 -5.45
N LYS A 148 1.06 -12.78 -6.60
CA LYS A 148 1.62 -12.58 -7.94
C LYS A 148 0.62 -11.86 -8.84
N ILE A 149 1.14 -11.25 -9.90
CA ILE A 149 0.37 -10.75 -11.03
C ILE A 149 0.83 -11.44 -12.30
N HIS A 150 -0.12 -11.97 -13.07
CA HIS A 150 0.13 -12.57 -14.37
C HIS A 150 -0.14 -11.57 -15.50
N ILE A 151 0.90 -11.19 -16.24
CA ILE A 151 0.77 -10.38 -17.44
C ILE A 151 0.87 -11.28 -18.65
N SER A 152 -0.28 -11.53 -19.31
CA SER A 152 -0.33 -12.30 -20.55
C SER A 152 -0.46 -11.35 -21.73
N ARG A 153 0.52 -11.41 -22.65
CA ARG A 153 0.51 -10.68 -23.93
C ARG A 153 0.87 -11.64 -25.05
N SER A 154 0.55 -11.27 -26.27
CA SER A 154 0.74 -12.14 -27.45
C SER A 154 2.16 -12.71 -27.62
N ARG A 155 3.18 -12.06 -27.06
CA ARG A 155 4.59 -12.46 -27.18
C ARG A 155 5.27 -12.86 -25.87
N ALA A 156 4.64 -12.63 -24.71
CA ALA A 156 5.25 -12.94 -23.41
C ALA A 156 4.18 -13.19 -22.34
N LYS A 157 4.44 -14.20 -21.51
CA LYS A 157 3.74 -14.41 -20.24
C LYS A 157 4.76 -14.15 -19.15
N ILE A 158 4.53 -13.18 -18.28
CA ILE A 158 5.44 -12.79 -17.23
C ILE A 158 4.66 -12.73 -15.92
N ASP A 159 5.24 -13.34 -14.89
CA ASP A 159 4.74 -13.29 -13.53
C ASP A 159 5.59 -12.32 -12.73
N TYR A 160 4.96 -11.29 -12.20
CA TYR A 160 5.60 -10.40 -11.24
C TYR A 160 5.16 -10.75 -9.83
N PRO A 161 6.09 -10.87 -8.87
CA PRO A 161 5.70 -11.00 -7.46
C PRO A 161 4.99 -9.73 -7.00
N ALA A 162 3.97 -9.92 -6.15
CA ALA A 162 3.08 -8.85 -5.68
C ALA A 162 2.54 -9.17 -4.28
N ARG A 163 3.44 -9.49 -3.33
CA ARG A 163 3.09 -9.66 -1.91
C ARG A 163 3.20 -8.31 -1.23
N PHE A 164 2.10 -7.75 -0.83
CA PHE A 164 2.03 -6.44 -0.16
C PHE A 164 0.97 -6.48 0.94
N GLN A 165 1.08 -5.56 1.90
CA GLN A 165 -0.05 -5.22 2.76
C GLN A 165 -0.91 -4.17 2.07
N LEU A 166 -2.21 -4.44 1.99
CA LEU A 166 -3.16 -3.48 1.45
C LEU A 166 -3.71 -2.62 2.59
N ILE A 167 -3.51 -1.32 2.48
CA ILE A 167 -4.21 -0.33 3.29
C ILE A 167 -5.12 0.45 2.36
N ALA A 168 -6.38 0.54 2.70
CA ALA A 168 -7.34 1.33 1.96
C ALA A 168 -7.96 2.38 2.86
N ALA A 169 -8.36 3.51 2.28
CA ALA A 169 -9.08 4.56 2.99
C ALA A 169 -10.32 4.98 2.21
N MET A 170 -11.38 5.30 2.95
CA MET A 170 -12.61 5.81 2.36
C MET A 170 -13.32 6.77 3.31
N ASN A 171 -14.16 7.60 2.75
CA ASN A 171 -15.12 8.40 3.51
C ASN A 171 -16.39 7.58 3.76
N PRO A 172 -17.10 7.81 4.89
CA PRO A 172 -18.25 7.02 5.27
C PRO A 172 -19.47 7.17 4.34
N SER A 173 -19.50 8.25 3.57
CA SER A 173 -20.55 8.53 2.58
C SER A 173 -20.01 9.52 1.54
N PRO A 174 -20.70 9.72 0.38
CA PRO A 174 -20.31 10.72 -0.61
C PRO A 174 -20.26 12.15 -0.04
N THR A 175 -20.97 12.41 1.06
CA THR A 175 -20.93 13.69 1.77
C THR A 175 -19.89 13.74 2.89
N GLY A 176 -19.17 12.66 3.13
CA GLY A 176 -18.13 12.56 4.16
C GLY A 176 -18.65 12.31 5.58
N HIS A 177 -19.96 12.18 5.82
CA HIS A 177 -20.55 12.05 7.15
C HIS A 177 -21.43 10.80 7.28
N TYR A 178 -21.31 10.09 8.39
CA TYR A 178 -22.13 8.90 8.70
C TYR A 178 -23.53 9.23 9.19
N GLN A 179 -23.73 10.38 9.83
CA GLN A 179 -24.99 10.78 10.46
C GLN A 179 -25.26 12.27 10.24
N GLY A 180 -26.52 12.60 10.03
CA GLY A 180 -26.99 13.98 9.94
C GLY A 180 -27.81 14.28 8.68
N LYS A 181 -28.30 15.53 8.59
CA LYS A 181 -29.15 16.01 7.47
C LYS A 181 -28.49 15.94 6.08
N HIS A 182 -27.19 15.66 6.01
CA HIS A 182 -26.40 15.57 4.79
C HIS A 182 -26.06 14.13 4.39
N ASN A 183 -26.55 13.14 5.13
CA ASN A 183 -26.29 11.74 4.81
C ASN A 183 -27.16 11.29 3.63
N ARG A 184 -26.63 11.40 2.42
CA ARG A 184 -27.19 10.79 1.22
C ARG A 184 -26.35 9.57 0.88
N THR A 185 -26.70 8.44 1.46
CA THR A 185 -26.20 7.15 0.96
C THR A 185 -26.88 6.86 -0.38
N SER A 186 -26.09 6.73 -1.42
CA SER A 186 -26.62 6.14 -2.64
C SER A 186 -26.92 4.66 -2.37
N PRO A 187 -28.07 4.13 -2.81
CA PRO A 187 -28.40 2.71 -2.68
C PRO A 187 -27.42 1.77 -3.41
N GLU A 188 -26.53 2.32 -4.19
CA GLU A 188 -25.58 1.59 -5.05
C GLU A 188 -24.14 1.54 -4.50
N GLN A 189 -23.91 1.99 -3.26
CA GLN A 189 -22.58 1.97 -2.62
C GLN A 189 -22.46 0.89 -1.54
#